data_0cf1549bdfb8ecbfbbd2906acce2737a
#
_entry.id   0cf1549bdfb8ecbfbbd2906acce2737a
#
_cell.length_a   1.000
_cell.length_b   1.000
_cell.length_c   1.000
_cell.angle_alpha   90.00
_cell.angle_beta   90.00
_cell.angle_gamma   90.00
#
_symmetry.space_group_name_H-M   'P 1'
#
loop_
_entity.id
_entity.type
_entity.pdbx_description
1 polymer ?
#
loop_
_entity_poly.entity_id
_entity_poly.type
_entity_poly.pdbx_seq_one_letter_code
_entity_poly.pdbx_strand_id
1 'polypeptide(L)'
;MDVFKKLSEINISDKVEKKGNQKYLSWSNAWELAKQHFPDMQRKIYEDQLTGMNYFTDHKTAYVKVGIIINDLEHIDYLPVMDFRNQSISIDKVTSMDVNKTIQRSTTKALAMHGLGLSLWTGEDMVDTVKSAKTPVNKIDLAVNDSNWAGVVAYVTANKTKLDLVSIVKNLSVKYNLSTSVKKNLGDLLK
;
A
#
# COMPACT_ATOMS: atom_id res chain seq x y z
N MET A 1 -30.12 15.71 -1.75
CA MET A 1 -29.06 15.73 -0.71
C MET A 1 -27.76 15.33 -1.42
N ASP A 2 -26.69 16.10 -1.22
CA ASP A 2 -25.39 15.82 -1.86
C ASP A 2 -24.76 14.54 -1.27
N VAL A 3 -24.72 13.49 -2.06
CA VAL A 3 -24.19 12.17 -1.69
C VAL A 3 -22.71 12.27 -1.31
N PHE A 4 -21.93 12.97 -2.16
CA PHE A 4 -20.50 13.10 -1.96
C PHE A 4 -20.17 13.80 -0.64
N LYS A 5 -20.84 14.92 -0.38
CA LYS A 5 -20.66 15.67 0.88
C LYS A 5 -20.95 14.77 2.08
N LYS A 6 -22.10 14.08 2.07
CA LYS A 6 -22.51 13.23 3.19
C LYS A 6 -21.54 12.09 3.46
N LEU A 7 -21.05 11.39 2.40
CA LEU A 7 -20.12 10.29 2.54
C LEU A 7 -18.70 10.74 2.89
N SER A 8 -18.27 11.92 2.41
CA SER A 8 -16.95 12.46 2.72
C SER A 8 -16.80 12.95 4.18
N GLU A 9 -17.90 13.28 4.82
CA GLU A 9 -17.95 13.71 6.24
C GLU A 9 -17.94 12.55 7.24
N ILE A 10 -18.11 11.30 6.77
CA ILE A 10 -18.11 10.11 7.64
C ILE A 10 -16.71 9.90 8.21
N ASN A 11 -16.63 9.85 9.54
CA ASN A 11 -15.40 9.47 10.22
C ASN A 11 -15.15 7.96 10.05
N ILE A 12 -14.10 7.61 9.34
CA ILE A 12 -13.70 6.22 9.08
C ILE A 12 -12.55 5.74 9.97
N SER A 13 -12.02 6.59 10.86
CA SER A 13 -10.76 6.34 11.61
C SER A 13 -10.78 5.02 12.38
N ASP A 14 -11.92 4.68 12.98
CA ASP A 14 -12.08 3.48 13.80
C ASP A 14 -12.25 2.19 12.96
N LYS A 15 -12.48 2.33 11.66
CA LYS A 15 -12.67 1.22 10.72
C LYS A 15 -11.47 1.02 9.78
N VAL A 16 -10.48 1.92 9.86
CA VAL A 16 -9.26 1.86 9.04
C VAL A 16 -8.22 0.97 9.71
N GLU A 17 -7.79 -0.04 8.99
CA GLU A 17 -6.73 -0.96 9.39
C GLU A 17 -5.38 -0.54 8.76
N LYS A 18 -4.28 -0.89 9.42
CA LYS A 18 -2.93 -0.77 8.84
C LYS A 18 -2.52 -2.11 8.24
N LYS A 19 -2.17 -2.09 6.96
CA LYS A 19 -1.61 -3.25 6.27
C LYS A 19 -0.22 -2.87 5.73
N GLY A 20 0.81 -3.20 6.48
CA GLY A 20 2.15 -2.65 6.26
C GLY A 20 2.17 -1.13 6.49
N ASN A 21 2.65 -0.37 5.52
CA ASN A 21 2.67 1.11 5.58
C ASN A 21 1.39 1.76 5.01
N GLN A 22 0.44 0.97 4.51
CA GLN A 22 -0.79 1.48 3.90
C GLN A 22 -1.95 1.45 4.88
N LYS A 23 -2.77 2.50 4.84
CA LYS A 23 -4.08 2.53 5.49
C LYS A 23 -5.08 1.81 4.59
N TYR A 24 -5.91 0.97 5.17
CA TYR A 24 -6.85 0.12 4.45
C TYR A 24 -8.23 0.17 5.09
N LEU A 25 -9.24 0.46 4.29
CA LEU A 25 -10.64 0.31 4.66
C LEU A 25 -11.18 -0.95 3.98
N SER A 26 -11.57 -1.95 4.78
CA SER A 26 -12.12 -3.19 4.20
C SER A 26 -13.42 -2.91 3.44
N TRP A 27 -13.70 -3.71 2.41
CA TRP A 27 -14.94 -3.56 1.64
C TRP A 27 -16.20 -3.70 2.51
N SER A 28 -16.16 -4.56 3.51
CA SER A 28 -17.27 -4.78 4.44
C SER A 28 -17.53 -3.57 5.32
N ASN A 29 -16.48 -2.97 5.88
CA ASN A 29 -16.58 -1.71 6.64
C ASN A 29 -17.07 -0.56 5.77
N ALA A 30 -16.53 -0.42 4.56
CA ALA A 30 -16.98 0.59 3.62
C ALA A 30 -18.46 0.41 3.24
N TRP A 31 -18.86 -0.83 2.98
CA TRP A 31 -20.23 -1.19 2.64
C TRP A 31 -21.20 -0.88 3.79
N GLU A 32 -20.86 -1.32 5.01
CA GLU A 32 -21.65 -1.06 6.22
C GLU A 32 -21.87 0.45 6.42
N LEU A 33 -20.79 1.24 6.41
CA LEU A 33 -20.87 2.68 6.60
C LEU A 33 -21.73 3.37 5.53
N ALA A 34 -21.55 2.99 4.27
CA ALA A 34 -22.36 3.57 3.19
C ALA A 34 -23.85 3.19 3.30
N LYS A 35 -24.14 1.92 3.61
CA LYS A 35 -25.52 1.42 3.78
C LYS A 35 -26.27 2.05 4.95
N GLN A 36 -25.58 2.44 6.01
CA GLN A 36 -26.20 3.18 7.12
C GLN A 36 -26.77 4.54 6.69
N HIS A 37 -26.18 5.16 5.68
CA HIS A 37 -26.59 6.47 5.16
C HIS A 37 -27.43 6.39 3.88
N PHE A 38 -27.23 5.33 3.08
CA PHE A 38 -27.90 5.09 1.81
C PHE A 38 -28.33 3.61 1.72
N PRO A 39 -29.42 3.23 2.41
CA PRO A 39 -29.87 1.83 2.49
C PRO A 39 -30.21 1.24 1.12
N ASP A 40 -30.64 2.07 0.17
CA ASP A 40 -30.99 1.63 -1.20
C ASP A 40 -29.79 1.54 -2.15
N MET A 41 -28.59 1.89 -1.67
CA MET A 41 -27.37 1.75 -2.45
C MET A 41 -27.20 0.33 -3.00
N GLN A 42 -26.81 0.23 -4.26
CA GLN A 42 -26.59 -1.04 -4.96
C GLN A 42 -25.13 -1.18 -5.42
N ARG A 43 -24.67 -2.42 -5.49
CA ARG A 43 -23.41 -2.79 -6.13
C ARG A 43 -23.70 -3.60 -7.38
N LYS A 44 -23.09 -3.23 -8.48
CA LYS A 44 -23.14 -3.94 -9.75
C LYS A 44 -21.76 -4.48 -10.08
N ILE A 45 -21.65 -5.81 -10.18
CA ILE A 45 -20.47 -6.48 -10.70
C ILE A 45 -20.78 -6.75 -12.17
N TYR A 46 -19.94 -6.20 -13.06
CA TYR A 46 -20.11 -6.39 -14.48
C TYR A 46 -19.50 -7.71 -14.94
N GLU A 47 -20.16 -8.35 -15.86
CA GLU A 47 -19.74 -9.60 -16.47
C GLU A 47 -19.43 -9.38 -17.94
N ASP A 48 -18.43 -10.09 -18.45
CA ASP A 48 -18.16 -10.15 -19.88
C ASP A 48 -19.29 -10.91 -20.57
N GLN A 49 -19.92 -10.27 -21.58
CA GLN A 49 -21.12 -10.80 -22.21
C GLN A 49 -20.87 -12.05 -23.07
N LEU A 50 -19.63 -12.27 -23.50
CA LEU A 50 -19.26 -13.41 -24.33
C LEU A 50 -18.95 -14.65 -23.47
N THR A 51 -18.27 -14.44 -22.36
CA THR A 51 -17.78 -15.53 -21.49
C THR A 51 -18.61 -15.77 -20.25
N GLY A 52 -19.44 -14.80 -19.84
CA GLY A 52 -20.15 -14.80 -18.55
C GLY A 52 -19.25 -14.65 -17.33
N MET A 53 -17.96 -14.34 -17.53
CA MET A 53 -17.01 -14.16 -16.45
C MET A 53 -17.13 -12.77 -15.84
N ASN A 54 -16.93 -12.67 -14.52
CA ASN A 54 -16.96 -11.42 -13.78
C ASN A 54 -15.62 -10.66 -13.83
N TYR A 55 -14.85 -10.86 -14.87
CA TYR A 55 -13.65 -10.11 -15.23
C TYR A 55 -13.54 -9.97 -16.75
N PHE A 56 -12.72 -9.02 -17.17
CA PHE A 56 -12.42 -8.73 -18.57
C PHE A 56 -10.94 -8.97 -18.82
N THR A 57 -10.54 -9.23 -20.07
CA THR A 57 -9.14 -9.50 -20.43
C THR A 57 -8.75 -8.86 -21.74
N ASP A 58 -7.50 -8.44 -21.83
CA ASP A 58 -6.79 -8.06 -23.05
C ASP A 58 -5.96 -9.24 -23.63
N HIS A 59 -6.25 -10.47 -23.20
CA HIS A 59 -5.53 -11.72 -23.50
C HIS A 59 -4.12 -11.81 -22.87
N LYS A 60 -3.68 -10.81 -22.13
CA LYS A 60 -2.41 -10.81 -21.40
C LYS A 60 -2.62 -10.73 -19.90
N THR A 61 -3.53 -9.87 -19.48
CA THR A 61 -3.89 -9.62 -18.09
C THR A 61 -5.41 -9.61 -17.94
N ALA A 62 -5.90 -9.41 -16.72
CA ALA A 62 -7.32 -9.28 -16.44
C ALA A 62 -7.61 -8.04 -15.58
N TYR A 63 -8.83 -7.54 -15.66
CA TYR A 63 -9.36 -6.50 -14.80
C TYR A 63 -10.82 -6.76 -14.47
N VAL A 64 -11.30 -6.18 -13.39
CA VAL A 64 -12.71 -6.20 -13.00
C VAL A 64 -13.34 -4.84 -13.26
N LYS A 65 -14.66 -4.82 -13.39
CA LYS A 65 -15.47 -3.61 -13.52
C LYS A 65 -16.57 -3.66 -12.47
N VAL A 66 -16.57 -2.71 -11.53
CA VAL A 66 -17.53 -2.66 -10.42
C VAL A 66 -18.16 -1.28 -10.35
N GLY A 67 -19.49 -1.23 -10.34
CA GLY A 67 -20.29 -0.03 -10.15
C GLY A 67 -20.90 0.04 -8.75
N ILE A 68 -20.96 1.23 -8.20
CA ILE A 68 -21.77 1.56 -7.02
C ILE A 68 -22.79 2.61 -7.46
N ILE A 69 -24.06 2.34 -7.15
CA ILE A 69 -25.19 3.17 -7.53
C ILE A 69 -25.80 3.75 -6.23
N ILE A 70 -25.85 5.08 -6.15
CA ILE A 70 -26.51 5.83 -5.06
C ILE A 70 -27.35 6.92 -5.68
N ASN A 71 -28.67 6.95 -5.40
CA ASN A 71 -29.61 7.93 -5.95
C ASN A 71 -29.50 8.06 -7.48
N ASP A 72 -29.53 6.94 -8.18
CA ASP A 72 -29.43 6.83 -9.65
C ASP A 72 -28.09 7.28 -10.27
N LEU A 73 -27.12 7.72 -9.46
CA LEU A 73 -25.76 8.01 -9.90
C LEU A 73 -24.90 6.76 -9.72
N GLU A 74 -24.32 6.29 -10.82
CA GLU A 74 -23.34 5.18 -10.80
C GLU A 74 -21.92 5.71 -10.97
N HIS A 75 -21.05 5.32 -10.02
CA HIS A 75 -19.60 5.44 -10.19
C HIS A 75 -18.99 4.06 -10.42
N ILE A 76 -18.20 3.95 -11.49
CA ILE A 76 -17.60 2.68 -11.92
C ILE A 76 -16.09 2.75 -11.74
N ASP A 77 -15.54 1.75 -11.07
CA ASP A 77 -14.11 1.52 -10.97
C ASP A 77 -13.68 0.35 -11.86
N TYR A 78 -12.52 0.50 -12.50
CA TYR A 78 -11.86 -0.53 -13.31
C TYR A 78 -10.54 -0.87 -12.65
N LEU A 79 -10.42 -2.05 -12.06
CA LEU A 79 -9.24 -2.44 -11.30
C LEU A 79 -8.55 -3.65 -11.93
N PRO A 80 -7.26 -3.54 -12.30
CA PRO A 80 -6.48 -4.69 -12.74
C PRO A 80 -6.39 -5.78 -11.67
N VAL A 81 -6.39 -7.04 -12.08
CA VAL A 81 -6.08 -8.17 -11.20
C VAL A 81 -4.56 -8.18 -10.97
N MET A 82 -4.17 -7.96 -9.71
CA MET A 82 -2.78 -7.69 -9.32
C MET A 82 -2.31 -8.60 -8.19
N ASP A 83 -1.01 -8.85 -8.17
CA ASP A 83 -0.32 -9.50 -7.07
C ASP A 83 -0.12 -8.55 -5.86
N PHE A 84 0.57 -9.06 -4.83
CA PHE A 84 0.86 -8.29 -3.60
C PHE A 84 1.83 -7.11 -3.82
N ARG A 85 2.49 -7.04 -4.98
CA ARG A 85 3.40 -5.95 -5.38
C ARG A 85 2.71 -4.92 -6.28
N ASN A 86 1.37 -5.03 -6.44
CA ASN A 86 0.57 -4.25 -7.38
C ASN A 86 1.01 -4.40 -8.85
N GLN A 87 1.57 -5.58 -9.20
CA GLN A 87 1.87 -5.91 -10.60
C GLN A 87 0.73 -6.74 -11.17
N SER A 88 0.31 -6.42 -12.40
CA SER A 88 -0.74 -7.20 -13.09
C SER A 88 -0.33 -8.66 -13.21
N ILE A 89 -1.26 -9.57 -12.91
CA ILE A 89 -1.06 -11.01 -13.02
C ILE A 89 -1.33 -11.41 -14.48
N SER A 90 -0.43 -12.24 -15.04
CA SER A 90 -0.65 -12.82 -16.37
C SER A 90 -1.90 -13.69 -16.38
N ILE A 91 -2.70 -13.63 -17.46
CA ILE A 91 -4.04 -14.24 -17.53
C ILE A 91 -4.03 -15.74 -17.27
N ASP A 92 -2.98 -16.45 -17.65
CA ASP A 92 -2.79 -17.88 -17.40
C ASP A 92 -2.61 -18.25 -15.92
N LYS A 93 -2.33 -17.25 -15.06
CA LYS A 93 -2.11 -17.40 -13.61
C LYS A 93 -3.22 -16.77 -12.76
N VAL A 94 -4.17 -16.07 -13.39
CA VAL A 94 -5.28 -15.46 -12.68
C VAL A 94 -6.20 -16.54 -12.10
N THR A 95 -6.46 -16.47 -10.81
CA THR A 95 -7.40 -17.37 -10.12
C THR A 95 -8.71 -16.66 -9.77
N SER A 96 -9.77 -17.43 -9.54
CA SER A 96 -11.04 -16.87 -9.06
C SER A 96 -10.90 -16.14 -7.72
N MET A 97 -9.93 -16.55 -6.88
CA MET A 97 -9.63 -15.86 -5.63
C MET A 97 -9.04 -14.47 -5.87
N ASP A 98 -8.15 -14.33 -6.86
CA ASP A 98 -7.56 -13.03 -7.23
C ASP A 98 -8.61 -12.09 -7.80
N VAL A 99 -9.50 -12.62 -8.65
CA VAL A 99 -10.67 -11.88 -9.18
C VAL A 99 -11.57 -11.41 -8.04
N ASN A 100 -11.94 -12.29 -7.11
CA ASN A 100 -12.80 -11.94 -5.98
C ASN A 100 -12.17 -10.87 -5.08
N LYS A 101 -10.88 -10.98 -4.75
CA LYS A 101 -10.16 -9.94 -4.00
C LYS A 101 -10.15 -8.60 -4.74
N THR A 102 -9.99 -8.64 -6.05
CA THR A 102 -9.98 -7.43 -6.89
C THR A 102 -11.36 -6.79 -6.92
N ILE A 103 -12.45 -7.56 -7.04
CA ILE A 103 -13.83 -7.06 -6.93
C ILE A 103 -14.06 -6.36 -5.59
N GLN A 104 -13.58 -6.94 -4.47
CA GLN A 104 -13.72 -6.33 -3.16
C GLN A 104 -12.97 -4.99 -3.06
N ARG A 105 -11.75 -4.91 -3.57
CA ARG A 105 -10.98 -3.64 -3.63
C ARG A 105 -11.65 -2.62 -4.53
N SER A 106 -12.12 -3.04 -5.71
CA SER A 106 -12.83 -2.18 -6.66
C SER A 106 -14.13 -1.63 -6.07
N THR A 107 -14.86 -2.44 -5.26
CA THR A 107 -16.03 -1.98 -4.51
C THR A 107 -15.70 -0.79 -3.60
N THR A 108 -14.60 -0.87 -2.85
CA THR A 108 -14.18 0.22 -1.96
C THR A 108 -13.75 1.47 -2.75
N LYS A 109 -13.08 1.30 -3.90
CA LYS A 109 -12.71 2.42 -4.78
C LYS A 109 -13.92 3.10 -5.40
N ALA A 110 -14.89 2.34 -5.89
CA ALA A 110 -16.13 2.90 -6.43
C ALA A 110 -16.93 3.66 -5.34
N LEU A 111 -16.93 3.18 -4.09
CA LEU A 111 -17.48 3.91 -2.95
C LEU A 111 -16.71 5.20 -2.64
N ALA A 112 -15.39 5.18 -2.79
CA ALA A 112 -14.56 6.37 -2.60
C ALA A 112 -14.88 7.47 -3.62
N MET A 113 -15.26 7.12 -4.84
CA MET A 113 -15.73 8.10 -5.84
C MET A 113 -17.03 8.80 -5.42
N HIS A 114 -17.85 8.15 -4.60
CA HIS A 114 -19.01 8.77 -3.94
C HIS A 114 -18.65 9.58 -2.69
N GLY A 115 -17.36 9.62 -2.29
CA GLY A 115 -16.84 10.43 -1.18
C GLY A 115 -16.33 9.62 0.02
N LEU A 116 -16.72 8.35 0.20
CA LEU A 116 -16.38 7.58 1.40
C LEU A 116 -14.89 7.20 1.44
N GLY A 117 -14.15 7.83 2.36
CA GLY A 117 -12.75 7.49 2.57
C GLY A 117 -11.83 7.81 1.39
N LEU A 118 -12.19 8.75 0.52
CA LEU A 118 -11.42 9.12 -0.67
C LEU A 118 -9.96 9.48 -0.35
N SER A 119 -9.70 10.06 0.80
CA SER A 119 -8.35 10.41 1.25
C SER A 119 -7.39 9.22 1.41
N LEU A 120 -7.91 7.99 1.53
CA LEU A 120 -7.08 6.79 1.61
C LEU A 120 -6.39 6.45 0.28
N TRP A 121 -6.94 6.95 -0.83
CA TRP A 121 -6.46 6.67 -2.19
C TRP A 121 -5.56 7.79 -2.74
N THR A 122 -5.34 8.85 -1.97
CA THR A 122 -4.47 9.96 -2.36
C THR A 122 -3.03 9.47 -2.55
N GLY A 123 -2.49 9.61 -3.75
CA GLY A 123 -1.13 9.21 -4.10
C GLY A 123 -1.00 7.78 -4.64
N GLU A 124 -2.08 7.01 -4.79
CA GLU A 124 -2.03 5.66 -5.37
C GLU A 124 -1.60 5.67 -6.84
N ASP A 125 -1.96 6.73 -7.58
CA ASP A 125 -1.60 6.92 -9.00
C ASP A 125 -0.23 7.56 -9.22
N MET A 126 0.51 7.84 -8.15
CA MET A 126 1.89 8.26 -8.27
C MET A 126 2.70 7.07 -8.77
N VAL A 127 2.93 7.03 -10.07
CA VAL A 127 3.79 6.04 -10.73
C VAL A 127 5.11 5.99 -9.95
N ASP A 128 5.61 4.78 -9.66
CA ASP A 128 6.92 4.49 -9.06
C ASP A 128 8.13 5.04 -9.86
N THR A 129 7.97 6.12 -10.63
CA THR A 129 9.08 6.89 -11.20
C THR A 129 9.85 7.67 -10.12
N VAL A 130 9.24 7.84 -8.97
CA VAL A 130 9.96 8.14 -7.75
C VAL A 130 10.08 6.84 -6.98
N LYS A 131 11.12 6.03 -7.25
CA LYS A 131 11.69 5.17 -6.21
C LYS A 131 11.66 6.04 -4.97
N SER A 132 10.75 5.73 -4.04
CA SER A 132 10.41 6.57 -2.91
C SER A 132 11.58 7.48 -2.59
N ALA A 133 11.47 8.78 -2.83
CA ALA A 133 12.30 9.73 -2.12
C ALA A 133 12.00 9.36 -0.68
N LYS A 134 12.85 8.50 -0.11
CA LYS A 134 12.85 8.23 1.31
C LYS A 134 12.80 9.63 1.88
N THR A 135 11.71 9.95 2.57
CA THR A 135 11.67 11.17 3.42
C THR A 135 13.08 11.29 3.95
N PRO A 136 13.81 12.38 3.73
CA PRO A 136 15.19 12.44 4.15
C PRO A 136 15.14 12.10 5.64
N VAL A 137 15.49 10.86 5.98
CA VAL A 137 15.74 10.50 7.36
C VAL A 137 16.91 11.41 7.67
N ASN A 138 16.70 12.43 8.52
CA ASN A 138 17.79 13.24 9.03
C ASN A 138 18.75 12.25 9.69
N LYS A 139 19.73 11.79 8.90
CA LYS A 139 20.71 10.85 9.39
C LYS A 139 21.51 11.55 10.46
N ILE A 140 21.71 10.87 11.54
CA ILE A 140 22.52 11.36 12.67
C ILE A 140 23.99 11.23 12.25
N ASP A 141 24.77 12.28 12.37
CA ASP A 141 26.21 12.19 12.20
C ASP A 141 26.79 11.37 13.33
N LEU A 142 27.34 10.20 13.00
CA LEU A 142 27.93 9.30 13.99
C LEU A 142 29.38 9.68 14.21
N ALA A 143 29.72 9.94 15.46
CA ALA A 143 31.11 10.12 15.89
C ALA A 143 31.54 8.99 16.83
N VAL A 144 32.83 8.64 16.81
CA VAL A 144 33.40 7.67 17.75
C VAL A 144 33.29 8.29 19.15
N ASN A 145 32.76 7.49 20.10
CA ASN A 145 32.51 7.88 21.49
C ASN A 145 31.34 8.87 21.72
N ASP A 146 30.47 9.09 20.74
CA ASP A 146 29.19 9.78 21.00
C ASP A 146 28.19 8.85 21.73
N SER A 147 27.04 9.39 22.12
CA SER A 147 25.98 8.62 22.82
C SER A 147 25.43 7.44 22.01
N ASN A 148 25.55 7.44 20.68
CA ASN A 148 25.09 6.39 19.78
C ASN A 148 26.19 5.32 19.56
N TRP A 149 27.46 5.67 19.80
CA TRP A 149 28.60 4.78 19.51
C TRP A 149 28.55 3.47 20.27
N ALA A 150 28.17 3.48 21.55
CA ALA A 150 28.05 2.26 22.37
C ALA A 150 27.07 1.25 21.77
N GLY A 151 25.91 1.73 21.25
CA GLY A 151 24.93 0.89 20.57
C GLY A 151 25.45 0.33 19.25
N VAL A 152 26.25 1.11 18.51
CA VAL A 152 26.90 0.66 17.27
C VAL A 152 27.95 -0.41 17.56
N VAL A 153 28.78 -0.23 18.58
CA VAL A 153 29.76 -1.24 19.00
C VAL A 153 29.07 -2.55 19.39
N ALA A 154 28.00 -2.49 20.19
CA ALA A 154 27.23 -3.67 20.56
C ALA A 154 26.65 -4.39 19.32
N TYR A 155 26.10 -3.63 18.35
CA TYR A 155 25.59 -4.19 17.11
C TYR A 155 26.68 -4.89 16.29
N VAL A 156 27.84 -4.26 16.11
CA VAL A 156 28.98 -4.83 15.38
C VAL A 156 29.47 -6.10 16.03
N THR A 157 29.68 -6.09 17.36
CA THR A 157 30.13 -7.23 18.13
C THR A 157 29.17 -8.43 18.02
N ALA A 158 27.87 -8.19 18.10
CA ALA A 158 26.86 -9.24 17.96
C ALA A 158 26.77 -9.85 16.56
N ASN A 159 27.24 -9.12 15.52
CA ASN A 159 27.11 -9.53 14.12
C ASN A 159 28.46 -9.84 13.43
N LYS A 160 29.61 -9.67 14.10
CA LYS A 160 30.92 -9.81 13.48
C LYS A 160 31.21 -11.19 12.88
N THR A 161 30.55 -12.24 13.36
CA THR A 161 30.66 -13.60 12.81
C THR A 161 29.72 -13.89 11.64
N LYS A 162 28.74 -13.00 11.41
CA LYS A 162 27.66 -13.19 10.43
C LYS A 162 27.71 -12.22 9.27
N LEU A 163 28.28 -11.03 9.47
CA LEU A 163 28.29 -9.95 8.49
C LEU A 163 29.71 -9.43 8.30
N ASP A 164 30.03 -9.10 7.03
CA ASP A 164 31.26 -8.41 6.67
C ASP A 164 31.15 -6.89 6.88
N LEU A 165 32.29 -6.19 6.78
CA LEU A 165 32.35 -4.73 6.94
C LEU A 165 31.42 -4.01 5.97
N VAL A 166 31.28 -4.48 4.72
CA VAL A 166 30.46 -3.83 3.70
C VAL A 166 28.98 -3.89 4.09
N SER A 167 28.52 -5.04 4.55
CA SER A 167 27.15 -5.25 5.04
C SER A 167 26.84 -4.44 6.28
N ILE A 168 27.79 -4.37 7.24
CA ILE A 168 27.64 -3.57 8.47
C ILE A 168 27.56 -2.08 8.13
N VAL A 169 28.44 -1.58 7.29
CA VAL A 169 28.43 -0.16 6.84
C VAL A 169 27.10 0.13 6.11
N LYS A 170 26.64 -0.75 5.23
CA LYS A 170 25.37 -0.59 4.53
C LYS A 170 24.19 -0.49 5.51
N ASN A 171 24.12 -1.36 6.51
CA ASN A 171 23.04 -1.38 7.51
C ASN A 171 23.06 -0.12 8.39
N LEU A 172 24.24 0.29 8.87
CA LEU A 172 24.40 1.49 9.69
C LEU A 172 24.13 2.78 8.90
N SER A 173 24.45 2.80 7.60
CA SER A 173 24.20 3.95 6.71
C SER A 173 22.71 4.25 6.50
N VAL A 174 21.80 3.40 6.91
CA VAL A 174 20.35 3.67 6.91
C VAL A 174 20.03 4.77 7.93
N LYS A 175 20.63 4.73 9.11
CA LYS A 175 20.34 5.64 10.23
C LYS A 175 21.39 6.73 10.43
N TYR A 176 22.66 6.45 10.08
CA TYR A 176 23.81 7.29 10.40
C TYR A 176 24.55 7.78 9.15
N ASN A 177 25.08 8.99 9.21
CA ASN A 177 26.14 9.45 8.33
C ASN A 177 27.48 8.92 8.89
N LEU A 178 28.18 8.13 8.09
CA LEU A 178 29.44 7.49 8.50
C LEU A 178 30.62 8.16 7.82
N SER A 179 31.43 8.88 8.59
CA SER A 179 32.69 9.46 8.11
C SER A 179 33.72 8.34 7.79
N THR A 180 34.78 8.70 7.07
CA THR A 180 35.89 7.78 6.75
C THR A 180 36.55 7.24 8.01
N SER A 181 36.72 8.10 9.06
CA SER A 181 37.27 7.70 10.35
C SER A 181 36.38 6.68 11.08
N VAL A 182 35.05 6.88 11.07
CA VAL A 182 34.10 5.93 11.65
C VAL A 182 34.16 4.59 10.93
N LYS A 183 34.18 4.57 9.60
CA LYS A 183 34.29 3.33 8.81
C LYS A 183 35.58 2.56 9.13
N LYS A 184 36.69 3.25 9.34
CA LYS A 184 37.96 2.63 9.76
C LYS A 184 37.83 1.96 11.12
N ASN A 185 37.27 2.67 12.12
CA ASN A 185 37.04 2.12 13.46
C ASN A 185 36.07 0.91 13.42
N LEU A 186 35.03 0.91 12.57
CA LEU A 186 34.17 -0.24 12.38
C LEU A 186 34.96 -1.46 11.84
N GLY A 187 35.91 -1.23 10.94
CA GLY A 187 36.80 -2.29 10.43
C GLY A 187 37.71 -2.86 11.52
N ASP A 188 38.19 -2.03 12.44
CA ASP A 188 39.04 -2.47 13.56
C ASP A 188 38.27 -3.28 14.61
N LEU A 189 36.98 -3.02 14.81
CA LEU A 189 36.09 -3.81 15.69
C LEU A 189 35.79 -5.23 15.15
N LEU A 190 36.02 -5.48 13.87
CA LEU A 190 35.78 -6.77 13.22
C LEU A 190 37.02 -7.70 13.26
N LYS A 191 38.16 -7.14 13.57
CA LYS A 191 39.41 -7.92 13.81
C LYS A 191 39.35 -8.59 15.17
#